data_d15454c98beb2672ddb7547a03a64474
#
_entry.id   d15454c98beb2672ddb7547a03a64474
#
_cell.length_a   1.000
_cell.length_b   1.000
_cell.length_c   1.000
_cell.angle_alpha   90.00
_cell.angle_beta   90.00
_cell.angle_gamma   90.00
#
_symmetry.space_group_name_H-M   'P 1'
#
loop_
_entity.id
_entity.type
_entity.pdbx_description
1 polymer ?
#
loop_
_entity_poly.entity_id
_entity_poly.type
_entity_poly.pdbx_seq_one_letter_code
_entity_poly.pdbx_strand_id
1 'polypeptide(L)'
;MKKIGYFGPIGSFTEEAIHLFLAAHSELSETLPKLIPFPTIPRLLFACENKEIDWAFVPLENSTEGQVGATMDTLGHTEHLFITHEFVYPINQCLLTLQPMPLQQIEKVYSHEQSLGQCRDFLEKHLPHAQQIPCLSNSEAAHKISSSQENCAAIGPRRAASIYNLHILQDSIQDIVLNATRFVLVGHTLTEMSGGEDKTSLLIFAENTPGSLYRILGEFSKRQINLCRIESRPSKRKLGEYVFFIDVDGYVFAPPIQDVLWALKKANIPVKLLGSYPKALSDNQIQEKG
;
A
#
# COMPACT_ATOMS: atom_id res chain seq x y z
N MET A 1 13.61 8.14 -20.19
CA MET A 1 12.99 6.94 -19.63
C MET A 1 12.44 7.32 -18.27
N LYS A 2 11.17 7.15 -18.06
CA LYS A 2 10.48 7.46 -16.80
C LYS A 2 11.00 6.55 -15.69
N LYS A 3 11.05 7.06 -14.44
CA LYS A 3 11.53 6.35 -13.26
C LYS A 3 10.39 6.24 -12.25
N ILE A 4 10.11 5.01 -11.79
CA ILE A 4 9.16 4.79 -10.71
C ILE A 4 9.95 4.20 -9.53
N GLY A 5 9.96 4.91 -8.41
CA GLY A 5 10.45 4.37 -7.16
C GLY A 5 9.39 3.50 -6.49
N TYR A 6 9.80 2.46 -5.78
CA TYR A 6 8.90 1.66 -4.96
C TYR A 6 9.53 1.34 -3.60
N PHE A 7 8.70 1.07 -2.60
CA PHE A 7 9.18 0.64 -1.29
C PHE A 7 9.74 -0.78 -1.39
N GLY A 8 11.08 -0.88 -1.34
CA GLY A 8 11.81 -2.13 -1.46
C GLY A 8 11.76 -3.03 -0.23
N PRO A 9 12.55 -4.07 -0.22
CA PRO A 9 13.61 -4.43 -1.17
C PRO A 9 13.10 -5.09 -2.45
N ILE A 10 14.03 -5.44 -3.37
CA ILE A 10 13.77 -6.31 -4.51
C ILE A 10 13.25 -7.67 -4.00
N GLY A 11 12.25 -8.27 -4.66
CA GLY A 11 11.61 -9.50 -4.22
C GLY A 11 10.53 -9.29 -3.13
N SER A 12 10.09 -8.05 -2.89
CA SER A 12 9.02 -7.73 -1.94
C SER A 12 7.64 -7.83 -2.56
N PHE A 13 6.60 -7.85 -1.69
CA PHE A 13 5.20 -7.72 -2.13
C PHE A 13 4.94 -6.41 -2.87
N THR A 14 5.61 -5.31 -2.50
CA THR A 14 5.50 -4.04 -3.21
C THR A 14 6.04 -4.13 -4.63
N GLU A 15 7.16 -4.86 -4.85
CA GLU A 15 7.68 -5.09 -6.19
C GLU A 15 6.73 -5.95 -7.03
N GLU A 16 6.15 -7.00 -6.43
CA GLU A 16 5.14 -7.82 -7.11
C GLU A 16 3.93 -6.98 -7.51
N ALA A 17 3.40 -6.20 -6.58
CA ALA A 17 2.26 -5.32 -6.80
C ALA A 17 2.49 -4.29 -7.91
N ILE A 18 3.67 -3.63 -7.97
CA ILE A 18 3.94 -2.64 -9.02
C ILE A 18 4.06 -3.27 -10.40
N HIS A 19 4.58 -4.48 -10.52
CA HIS A 19 4.61 -5.18 -11.80
C HIS A 19 3.20 -5.49 -12.32
N LEU A 20 2.31 -5.94 -11.45
CA LEU A 20 0.92 -6.20 -11.80
C LEU A 20 0.16 -4.90 -12.09
N PHE A 21 0.40 -3.86 -11.29
CA PHE A 21 -0.15 -2.53 -11.53
C PHE A 21 0.20 -2.01 -12.93
N LEU A 22 1.48 -2.07 -13.32
CA LEU A 22 1.93 -1.63 -14.64
C LEU A 22 1.40 -2.50 -15.78
N ALA A 23 1.19 -3.79 -15.56
CA ALA A 23 0.55 -4.65 -16.55
C ALA A 23 -0.93 -4.29 -16.77
N ALA A 24 -1.63 -3.82 -15.74
CA ALA A 24 -3.02 -3.36 -15.82
C ALA A 24 -3.17 -1.94 -16.37
N HIS A 25 -2.10 -1.11 -16.35
CA HIS A 25 -2.10 0.30 -16.75
C HIS A 25 -1.11 0.53 -17.90
N SER A 26 -1.49 0.08 -19.10
CA SER A 26 -0.62 0.13 -20.30
C SER A 26 -0.22 1.56 -20.68
N GLU A 27 -1.05 2.56 -20.39
CA GLU A 27 -0.81 3.99 -20.61
C GLU A 27 0.43 4.52 -19.82
N LEU A 28 0.72 3.91 -18.67
CA LEU A 28 1.91 4.22 -17.87
C LEU A 28 3.15 3.43 -18.32
N SER A 29 2.95 2.39 -19.13
CA SER A 29 3.98 1.44 -19.57
C SER A 29 4.36 1.56 -21.03
N GLU A 30 3.87 2.57 -21.80
CA GLU A 30 4.24 2.80 -23.21
C GLU A 30 5.75 2.82 -23.45
N THR A 31 6.52 3.31 -22.49
CA THR A 31 7.96 3.08 -22.38
C THR A 31 8.24 2.46 -21.02
N LEU A 32 8.60 1.17 -20.98
CA LEU A 32 8.88 0.45 -19.73
C LEU A 32 9.65 1.34 -18.75
N PRO A 33 9.03 1.76 -17.63
CA PRO A 33 9.69 2.64 -16.68
C PRO A 33 10.83 1.88 -15.97
N LYS A 34 11.85 2.61 -15.57
CA LYS A 34 12.88 2.05 -14.68
C LYS A 34 12.33 1.98 -13.26
N LEU A 35 12.22 0.76 -12.72
CA LEU A 35 11.85 0.54 -11.32
C LEU A 35 13.08 0.68 -10.42
N ILE A 36 12.94 1.43 -9.31
CA ILE A 36 14.02 1.73 -8.37
C ILE A 36 13.55 1.43 -6.94
N PRO A 37 14.15 0.45 -6.25
CA PRO A 37 13.80 0.15 -4.86
C PRO A 37 14.36 1.22 -3.91
N PHE A 38 13.56 1.63 -2.94
CA PHE A 38 13.96 2.54 -1.87
C PHE A 38 13.87 1.85 -0.51
N PRO A 39 14.81 2.11 0.40
CA PRO A 39 14.86 1.43 1.69
C PRO A 39 13.79 1.91 2.68
N THR A 40 13.25 3.12 2.50
CA THR A 40 12.20 3.67 3.37
C THR A 40 11.20 4.50 2.57
N ILE A 41 9.95 4.49 3.02
CA ILE A 41 8.86 5.25 2.41
C ILE A 41 9.13 6.78 2.42
N PRO A 42 9.60 7.40 3.52
CA PRO A 42 9.91 8.82 3.49
C PRO A 42 10.97 9.18 2.45
N ARG A 43 12.05 8.40 2.34
CA ARG A 43 13.10 8.64 1.33
C ARG A 43 12.57 8.53 -0.09
N LEU A 44 11.68 7.56 -0.33
CA LEU A 44 11.02 7.36 -1.61
C LEU A 44 10.15 8.55 -1.99
N LEU A 45 9.26 9.00 -1.09
CA LEU A 45 8.36 10.11 -1.35
C LEU A 45 9.11 11.44 -1.50
N PHE A 46 10.15 11.70 -0.71
CA PHE A 46 10.98 12.90 -0.88
C PHE A 46 11.81 12.86 -2.17
N ALA A 47 12.28 11.70 -2.63
CA ALA A 47 12.92 11.59 -3.94
C ALA A 47 11.94 11.93 -5.08
N CYS A 48 10.66 11.55 -4.94
CA CYS A 48 9.62 11.97 -5.87
C CYS A 48 9.35 13.48 -5.76
N GLU A 49 9.18 14.03 -4.56
CA GLU A 49 8.98 15.47 -4.33
C GLU A 49 10.09 16.32 -4.95
N ASN A 50 11.34 15.86 -4.85
CA ASN A 50 12.51 16.52 -5.40
C ASN A 50 12.73 16.24 -6.91
N LYS A 51 11.83 15.49 -7.58
CA LYS A 51 11.93 15.13 -9.00
C LYS A 51 13.16 14.28 -9.38
N GLU A 52 13.72 13.55 -8.43
CA GLU A 52 14.78 12.56 -8.69
C GLU A 52 14.21 11.32 -9.41
N ILE A 53 12.93 11.05 -9.15
CA ILE A 53 12.08 10.06 -9.80
C ILE A 53 10.74 10.71 -10.20
N ASP A 54 10.06 10.15 -11.21
CA ASP A 54 8.79 10.70 -11.73
C ASP A 54 7.60 10.32 -10.86
N TRP A 55 7.60 9.10 -10.31
CA TRP A 55 6.53 8.57 -9.46
C TRP A 55 7.07 7.71 -8.32
N ALA A 56 6.29 7.67 -7.25
CA ALA A 56 6.51 6.80 -6.10
C ALA A 56 5.33 5.83 -5.92
N PHE A 57 5.60 4.53 -5.83
CA PHE A 57 4.62 3.50 -5.53
C PHE A 57 4.79 3.03 -4.09
N VAL A 58 3.78 3.26 -3.25
CA VAL A 58 3.86 3.04 -1.80
C VAL A 58 2.62 2.33 -1.27
N PRO A 59 2.76 1.46 -0.24
CA PRO A 59 1.60 0.93 0.48
C PRO A 59 0.96 2.04 1.31
N LEU A 60 -0.37 2.11 1.30
CA LEU A 60 -1.15 3.07 2.07
C LEU A 60 -1.87 2.42 3.25
N GLU A 61 -2.38 1.20 3.05
CA GLU A 61 -3.21 0.48 4.00
C GLU A 61 -3.13 -1.03 3.74
N ASN A 62 -3.17 -1.83 4.80
CA ASN A 62 -3.32 -3.28 4.72
C ASN A 62 -4.56 -3.69 5.52
N SER A 63 -5.34 -4.65 5.01
CA SER A 63 -6.63 -5.05 5.61
C SER A 63 -6.50 -5.71 6.99
N THR A 64 -5.33 -6.26 7.33
CA THR A 64 -5.08 -6.91 8.62
C THR A 64 -4.28 -6.04 9.59
N GLU A 65 -3.32 -5.27 9.07
CA GLU A 65 -2.40 -4.44 9.88
C GLU A 65 -2.88 -2.99 10.01
N GLY A 66 -3.85 -2.60 9.17
CA GLY A 66 -4.33 -1.23 9.12
C GLY A 66 -3.40 -0.31 8.32
N GLN A 67 -3.22 0.89 8.80
CA GLN A 67 -2.62 1.99 8.07
C GLN A 67 -1.10 1.97 8.04
N VAL A 68 -0.52 2.31 6.88
CA VAL A 68 0.92 2.55 6.76
C VAL A 68 1.24 3.99 7.17
N GLY A 69 1.46 4.18 8.47
CA GLY A 69 1.68 5.51 9.07
C GLY A 69 2.79 6.33 8.41
N ALA A 70 3.87 5.67 7.97
CA ALA A 70 4.99 6.34 7.29
C ALA A 70 4.54 7.00 5.97
N THR A 71 3.66 6.36 5.19
CA THR A 71 3.10 6.93 3.96
C THR A 71 2.25 8.15 4.26
N MET A 72 1.32 8.01 5.21
CA MET A 72 0.40 9.07 5.59
C MET A 72 1.13 10.31 6.10
N ASP A 73 2.03 10.10 7.07
CA ASP A 73 2.78 11.18 7.69
C ASP A 73 3.66 11.92 6.66
N THR A 74 4.30 11.17 5.75
CA THR A 74 5.16 11.80 4.73
C THR A 74 4.34 12.57 3.70
N LEU A 75 3.24 12.00 3.20
CA LEU A 75 2.32 12.71 2.30
C LEU A 75 1.75 13.98 2.94
N GLY A 76 1.53 13.97 4.25
CA GLY A 76 1.12 15.16 5.00
C GLY A 76 2.13 16.30 4.92
N HIS A 77 3.43 16.00 4.77
CA HIS A 77 4.53 16.97 4.76
C HIS A 77 5.02 17.35 3.34
N THR A 78 4.69 16.59 2.30
CA THR A 78 5.01 16.97 0.91
C THR A 78 4.09 18.09 0.44
N GLU A 79 4.53 18.95 -0.48
CA GLU A 79 3.74 20.10 -0.96
C GLU A 79 3.18 19.89 -2.37
N HIS A 80 3.91 19.16 -3.21
CA HIS A 80 3.65 19.06 -4.64
C HIS A 80 3.31 17.64 -5.10
N LEU A 81 3.05 16.73 -4.17
CA LEU A 81 2.71 15.35 -4.49
C LEU A 81 1.22 15.08 -4.37
N PHE A 82 0.70 14.34 -5.34
CA PHE A 82 -0.68 13.87 -5.38
C PHE A 82 -0.72 12.36 -5.59
N ILE A 83 -1.66 11.71 -4.94
CA ILE A 83 -2.05 10.34 -5.29
C ILE A 83 -2.75 10.40 -6.64
N THR A 84 -2.26 9.62 -7.60
CA THR A 84 -2.76 9.59 -8.98
C THR A 84 -3.55 8.33 -9.30
N HIS A 85 -3.20 7.22 -8.65
CA HIS A 85 -3.87 5.92 -8.82
C HIS A 85 -3.85 5.17 -7.49
N GLU A 86 -4.80 4.26 -7.34
CA GLU A 86 -4.78 3.26 -6.30
C GLU A 86 -4.80 1.85 -6.90
N PHE A 87 -4.21 0.90 -6.20
CA PHE A 87 -4.17 -0.50 -6.58
C PHE A 87 -4.35 -1.36 -5.34
N VAL A 88 -5.37 -2.22 -5.34
CA VAL A 88 -5.60 -3.19 -4.27
C VAL A 88 -4.98 -4.51 -4.70
N TYR A 89 -4.04 -4.99 -3.92
CA TYR A 89 -3.28 -6.20 -4.19
C TYR A 89 -3.53 -7.25 -3.11
N PRO A 90 -4.05 -8.45 -3.45
CA PRO A 90 -4.21 -9.54 -2.50
C PRO A 90 -2.84 -10.09 -2.09
N ILE A 91 -2.60 -10.21 -0.79
CA ILE A 91 -1.34 -10.70 -0.24
C ILE A 91 -1.40 -12.23 -0.14
N ASN A 92 -0.67 -12.91 -1.00
CA ASN A 92 -0.54 -14.35 -1.00
C ASN A 92 0.84 -14.75 -0.48
N GLN A 93 0.87 -15.45 0.66
CA GLN A 93 2.10 -15.97 1.26
C GLN A 93 2.42 -17.33 0.67
N CYS A 94 3.63 -17.48 0.12
CA CYS A 94 4.12 -18.77 -0.41
C CYS A 94 5.20 -19.34 0.50
N LEU A 95 5.19 -20.66 0.67
CA LEU A 95 6.31 -21.39 1.27
C LEU A 95 7.32 -21.72 0.17
N LEU A 96 8.52 -21.16 0.30
CA LEU A 96 9.58 -21.21 -0.68
C LEU A 96 10.73 -22.09 -0.18
N THR A 97 11.31 -22.89 -1.06
CA THR A 97 12.47 -23.74 -0.77
C THR A 97 13.49 -23.67 -1.90
N LEU A 98 14.73 -24.00 -1.64
CA LEU A 98 15.76 -24.04 -2.69
C LEU A 98 15.48 -25.15 -3.72
N GLN A 99 15.01 -26.30 -3.25
CA GLN A 99 14.62 -27.44 -4.07
C GLN A 99 13.34 -28.07 -3.52
N PRO A 100 12.56 -28.79 -4.32
CA PRO A 100 11.42 -29.56 -3.82
C PRO A 100 11.83 -30.52 -2.70
N MET A 101 11.12 -30.47 -1.58
CA MET A 101 11.33 -31.39 -0.46
C MET A 101 10.02 -31.66 0.29
N PRO A 102 9.89 -32.80 0.99
CA PRO A 102 8.76 -33.06 1.88
C PRO A 102 8.71 -32.02 3.03
N LEU A 103 7.51 -31.60 3.44
CA LEU A 103 7.33 -30.64 4.55
C LEU A 103 8.01 -31.13 5.84
N GLN A 104 7.99 -32.41 6.10
CA GLN A 104 8.57 -33.02 7.30
C GLN A 104 10.10 -32.87 7.40
N GLN A 105 10.76 -32.60 6.30
CA GLN A 105 12.22 -32.39 6.29
C GLN A 105 12.62 -30.93 6.55
N ILE A 106 11.68 -29.99 6.56
CA ILE A 106 11.96 -28.57 6.79
C ILE A 106 12.23 -28.36 8.29
N GLU A 107 13.46 -27.98 8.63
CA GLU A 107 13.90 -27.76 10.01
C GLU A 107 13.76 -26.30 10.44
N LYS A 108 13.83 -25.35 9.47
CA LYS A 108 13.81 -23.91 9.75
C LYS A 108 12.91 -23.18 8.74
N VAL A 109 12.13 -22.22 9.22
CA VAL A 109 11.33 -21.34 8.38
C VAL A 109 11.72 -19.89 8.66
N TYR A 110 12.21 -19.21 7.64
CA TYR A 110 12.62 -17.80 7.69
C TYR A 110 11.54 -16.90 7.11
N SER A 111 11.22 -15.80 7.77
CA SER A 111 10.34 -14.75 7.21
C SER A 111 10.37 -13.48 8.03
N HIS A 112 9.74 -12.42 7.52
CA HIS A 112 9.39 -11.28 8.34
C HIS A 112 8.42 -11.71 9.46
N GLU A 113 8.56 -11.15 10.66
CA GLU A 113 7.76 -11.52 11.83
C GLU A 113 6.26 -11.47 11.55
N GLN A 114 5.79 -10.46 10.84
CA GLN A 114 4.41 -10.30 10.42
C GLN A 114 3.93 -11.49 9.56
N SER A 115 4.73 -11.94 8.59
CA SER A 115 4.34 -13.06 7.72
C SER A 115 4.36 -14.39 8.45
N LEU A 116 5.25 -14.58 9.43
CA LEU A 116 5.20 -15.73 10.34
C LEU A 116 3.88 -15.74 11.11
N GLY A 117 3.46 -14.58 11.64
CA GLY A 117 2.19 -14.43 12.35
C GLY A 117 0.97 -14.66 11.45
N GLN A 118 1.01 -14.23 10.19
CA GLN A 118 -0.09 -14.41 9.22
C GLN A 118 -0.23 -15.85 8.70
N CYS A 119 0.77 -16.71 8.91
CA CYS A 119 0.78 -18.13 8.49
C CYS A 119 0.86 -19.05 9.69
N ARG A 120 0.46 -18.59 10.87
CA ARG A 120 0.63 -19.33 12.13
C ARG A 120 -0.08 -20.67 12.12
N ASP A 121 -1.35 -20.71 11.73
CA ASP A 121 -2.15 -21.94 11.71
C ASP A 121 -1.56 -22.96 10.76
N PHE A 122 -1.10 -22.51 9.58
CA PHE A 122 -0.40 -23.38 8.63
C PHE A 122 0.89 -23.94 9.24
N LEU A 123 1.72 -23.12 9.88
CA LEU A 123 2.98 -23.53 10.49
C LEU A 123 2.76 -24.51 11.66
N GLU A 124 1.82 -24.23 12.54
CA GLU A 124 1.47 -25.11 13.67
C GLU A 124 0.96 -26.48 13.21
N LYS A 125 0.17 -26.51 12.14
CA LYS A 125 -0.43 -27.75 11.62
C LYS A 125 0.53 -28.60 10.80
N HIS A 126 1.35 -27.97 9.93
CA HIS A 126 2.12 -28.67 8.92
C HIS A 126 3.63 -28.74 9.22
N LEU A 127 4.14 -27.80 10.01
CA LEU A 127 5.55 -27.63 10.34
C LEU A 127 5.79 -27.41 11.85
N PRO A 128 5.11 -28.18 12.76
CA PRO A 128 5.18 -27.95 14.20
C PRO A 128 6.59 -28.12 14.79
N HIS A 129 7.46 -28.85 14.08
CA HIS A 129 8.84 -29.13 14.48
C HIS A 129 9.84 -28.09 13.95
N ALA A 130 9.45 -27.28 12.97
CA ALA A 130 10.35 -26.34 12.33
C ALA A 130 10.57 -25.10 13.19
N GLN A 131 11.83 -24.69 13.34
CA GLN A 131 12.17 -23.46 14.02
C GLN A 131 11.79 -22.24 13.16
N GLN A 132 10.95 -21.34 13.68
CA GLN A 132 10.62 -20.08 13.04
C GLN A 132 11.69 -19.03 13.37
N ILE A 133 12.27 -18.41 12.33
CA ILE A 133 13.38 -17.46 12.45
C ILE A 133 12.99 -16.14 11.79
N PRO A 134 12.79 -15.07 12.56
CA PRO A 134 12.45 -13.76 12.02
C PRO A 134 13.62 -13.13 11.24
N CYS A 135 13.28 -12.46 10.13
CA CYS A 135 14.16 -11.69 9.28
C CYS A 135 13.62 -10.26 9.14
N LEU A 136 14.46 -9.33 8.66
CA LEU A 136 14.06 -7.93 8.43
C LEU A 136 13.03 -7.78 7.30
N SER A 137 12.99 -8.74 6.37
CA SER A 137 12.00 -8.77 5.28
C SER A 137 11.81 -10.19 4.73
N ASN A 138 10.69 -10.42 4.03
CA ASN A 138 10.44 -11.66 3.29
C ASN A 138 11.47 -11.90 2.19
N SER A 139 11.92 -10.83 1.54
CA SER A 139 12.96 -10.92 0.51
C SER A 139 14.31 -11.31 1.08
N GLU A 140 14.70 -10.79 2.25
CA GLU A 140 15.91 -11.22 2.96
C GLU A 140 15.84 -12.71 3.33
N ALA A 141 14.70 -13.16 3.81
CA ALA A 141 14.47 -14.57 4.11
C ALA A 141 14.67 -15.45 2.85
N ALA A 142 14.06 -15.05 1.73
CA ALA A 142 14.22 -15.74 0.46
C ALA A 142 15.68 -15.74 -0.05
N HIS A 143 16.35 -14.59 0.03
CA HIS A 143 17.77 -14.50 -0.31
C HIS A 143 18.63 -15.41 0.58
N LYS A 144 18.36 -15.47 1.88
CA LYS A 144 19.11 -16.31 2.82
C LYS A 144 19.03 -17.78 2.47
N ILE A 145 17.83 -18.29 2.13
CA ILE A 145 17.67 -19.70 1.78
C ILE A 145 18.20 -20.04 0.39
N SER A 146 18.30 -19.08 -0.54
CA SER A 146 18.77 -19.31 -1.89
C SER A 146 20.24 -19.80 -1.98
N SER A 147 21.01 -19.57 -0.93
CA SER A 147 22.42 -20.02 -0.81
C SER A 147 22.64 -21.00 0.33
N SER A 148 21.58 -21.43 1.01
CA SER A 148 21.67 -22.37 2.14
C SER A 148 21.73 -23.82 1.68
N GLN A 149 22.54 -24.61 2.37
CA GLN A 149 22.57 -26.07 2.21
C GLN A 149 21.70 -26.82 3.26
N GLU A 150 21.05 -26.06 4.15
CA GLU A 150 20.18 -26.59 5.19
C GLU A 150 18.78 -26.91 4.65
N ASN A 151 18.08 -27.79 5.32
CA ASN A 151 16.66 -28.09 5.05
C ASN A 151 15.79 -26.92 5.57
N CYS A 152 15.74 -25.85 4.84
CA CYS A 152 15.04 -24.64 5.25
C CYS A 152 14.06 -24.13 4.20
N ALA A 153 13.08 -23.37 4.68
CA ALA A 153 12.10 -22.67 3.85
C ALA A 153 12.06 -21.18 4.18
N ALA A 154 11.51 -20.39 3.28
CA ALA A 154 11.13 -19.01 3.55
C ALA A 154 9.64 -18.80 3.24
N ILE A 155 9.00 -17.85 3.93
CA ILE A 155 7.67 -17.37 3.57
C ILE A 155 7.83 -16.01 2.88
N GLY A 156 7.21 -15.86 1.71
CA GLY A 156 7.26 -14.62 0.95
C GLY A 156 6.41 -14.66 -0.31
N PRO A 157 6.47 -13.58 -1.15
CA PRO A 157 5.71 -13.48 -2.39
C PRO A 157 6.29 -14.40 -3.48
N ARG A 158 5.47 -14.69 -4.50
CA ARG A 158 5.91 -15.42 -5.71
C ARG A 158 7.08 -14.69 -6.41
N ARG A 159 7.11 -13.37 -6.34
CA ARG A 159 8.18 -12.56 -6.90
C ARG A 159 9.54 -12.91 -6.31
N ALA A 160 9.62 -13.15 -5.00
CA ALA A 160 10.86 -13.59 -4.36
C ALA A 160 11.33 -14.94 -4.90
N ALA A 161 10.42 -15.90 -5.14
CA ALA A 161 10.78 -17.16 -5.76
C ALA A 161 11.44 -16.97 -7.13
N SER A 162 10.87 -16.11 -7.98
CA SER A 162 11.42 -15.82 -9.31
C SER A 162 12.79 -15.13 -9.24
N ILE A 163 12.97 -14.16 -8.32
CA ILE A 163 14.22 -13.40 -8.18
C ILE A 163 15.39 -14.28 -7.69
N TYR A 164 15.09 -15.14 -6.69
CA TYR A 164 16.13 -15.93 -6.02
C TYR A 164 16.18 -17.39 -6.51
N ASN A 165 15.47 -17.70 -7.61
CA ASN A 165 15.41 -19.02 -8.21
C ASN A 165 15.03 -20.10 -7.20
N LEU A 166 13.97 -19.83 -6.44
CA LEU A 166 13.41 -20.74 -5.44
C LEU A 166 12.18 -21.48 -5.98
N HIS A 167 11.94 -22.65 -5.41
CA HIS A 167 10.75 -23.45 -5.68
C HIS A 167 9.60 -23.02 -4.76
N ILE A 168 8.40 -22.83 -5.30
CA ILE A 168 7.18 -22.63 -4.51
C ILE A 168 6.68 -24.01 -4.09
N LEU A 169 6.90 -24.37 -2.83
CA LEU A 169 6.49 -25.66 -2.31
C LEU A 169 5.00 -25.70 -1.99
N GLN A 170 4.47 -24.62 -1.44
CA GLN A 170 3.07 -24.44 -1.13
C GLN A 170 2.67 -22.97 -1.37
N ASP A 171 1.52 -22.79 -1.98
CA ASP A 171 0.98 -21.45 -2.28
C ASP A 171 -0.16 -21.12 -1.32
N SER A 172 -0.37 -19.80 -1.09
CA SER A 172 -1.53 -19.29 -0.34
C SER A 172 -1.65 -19.90 1.05
N ILE A 173 -0.55 -19.88 1.82
CA ILE A 173 -0.46 -20.47 3.16
C ILE A 173 -0.90 -19.52 4.29
N GLN A 174 -1.34 -18.32 3.98
CA GLN A 174 -1.84 -17.35 4.96
C GLN A 174 -3.17 -17.79 5.58
N ASP A 175 -3.34 -17.52 6.88
CA ASP A 175 -4.54 -17.92 7.64
C ASP A 175 -5.77 -17.10 7.23
N ILE A 176 -5.58 -15.82 6.86
CA ILE A 176 -6.64 -14.92 6.40
C ILE A 176 -6.59 -14.79 4.88
N VAL A 177 -7.56 -15.38 4.19
CA VAL A 177 -7.63 -15.39 2.72
C VAL A 177 -7.85 -13.98 2.14
N LEU A 178 -8.59 -13.12 2.83
CA LEU A 178 -8.94 -11.76 2.37
C LEU A 178 -7.90 -10.71 2.79
N ASN A 179 -6.64 -11.09 2.99
CA ASN A 179 -5.57 -10.14 3.26
C ASN A 179 -5.20 -9.40 1.98
N ALA A 180 -5.36 -8.09 1.97
CA ALA A 180 -5.01 -7.24 0.83
C ALA A 180 -4.29 -5.97 1.29
N THR A 181 -3.40 -5.45 0.45
CA THR A 181 -2.75 -4.16 0.64
C THR A 181 -3.20 -3.20 -0.45
N ARG A 182 -3.67 -2.04 -0.02
CA ARG A 182 -3.93 -0.90 -0.89
C ARG A 182 -2.64 -0.13 -1.10
N PHE A 183 -2.17 -0.10 -2.34
CA PHE A 183 -1.04 0.70 -2.80
C PHE A 183 -1.54 1.95 -3.50
N VAL A 184 -0.71 2.98 -3.53
CA VAL A 184 -0.97 4.20 -4.31
C VAL A 184 0.25 4.57 -5.13
N LEU A 185 -0.02 5.06 -6.35
CA LEU A 185 0.97 5.74 -7.17
C LEU A 185 0.88 7.24 -6.88
N VAL A 186 2.02 7.85 -6.62
CA VAL A 186 2.12 9.26 -6.23
C VAL A 186 3.00 9.99 -7.24
N GLY A 187 2.58 11.18 -7.67
CA GLY A 187 3.31 12.01 -8.64
C GLY A 187 2.95 13.48 -8.52
N HIS A 188 3.41 14.30 -9.45
CA HIS A 188 3.29 15.75 -9.41
C HIS A 188 2.02 16.34 -10.06
N THR A 189 1.27 15.52 -10.78
CA THR A 189 0.11 15.96 -11.56
C THR A 189 -1.14 15.24 -11.08
N LEU A 190 -2.21 15.97 -10.87
CA LEU A 190 -3.52 15.37 -10.61
C LEU A 190 -3.97 14.59 -11.85
N THR A 191 -4.59 13.44 -11.63
CA THR A 191 -5.22 12.65 -12.68
C THR A 191 -6.46 13.37 -13.18
N GLU A 192 -6.75 13.29 -14.47
CA GLU A 192 -8.01 13.76 -15.04
C GLU A 192 -9.17 12.91 -14.53
N MET A 193 -10.39 13.45 -14.59
CA MET A 193 -11.60 12.72 -14.22
C MET A 193 -11.72 11.45 -15.07
N SER A 194 -11.91 10.31 -14.41
CA SER A 194 -11.93 9.01 -15.11
C SER A 194 -13.18 8.79 -15.98
N GLY A 195 -14.22 9.58 -15.75
CA GLY A 195 -15.53 9.35 -16.35
C GLY A 195 -16.32 8.19 -15.72
N GLY A 196 -15.74 7.55 -14.70
CA GLY A 196 -16.33 6.49 -13.90
C GLY A 196 -16.43 6.87 -12.42
N GLU A 197 -16.06 5.95 -11.55
CA GLU A 197 -16.02 6.21 -10.12
C GLU A 197 -14.64 6.77 -9.71
N ASP A 198 -14.62 8.02 -9.25
CA ASP A 198 -13.43 8.66 -8.73
C ASP A 198 -13.47 8.72 -7.20
N LYS A 199 -12.30 8.86 -6.61
CA LYS A 199 -12.06 9.05 -5.19
C LYS A 199 -11.20 10.28 -4.97
N THR A 200 -11.53 11.09 -3.96
CA THR A 200 -10.71 12.23 -3.53
C THR A 200 -10.18 11.98 -2.13
N SER A 201 -8.86 12.07 -1.97
CA SER A 201 -8.18 11.96 -0.67
C SER A 201 -7.79 13.34 -0.16
N LEU A 202 -8.17 13.62 1.08
CA LEU A 202 -8.00 14.90 1.76
C LEU A 202 -7.27 14.72 3.09
N LEU A 203 -6.45 15.69 3.45
CA LEU A 203 -5.92 15.86 4.80
C LEU A 203 -6.55 17.11 5.40
N ILE A 204 -7.33 16.96 6.47
CA ILE A 204 -8.08 18.02 7.12
C ILE A 204 -7.50 18.29 8.51
N PHE A 205 -7.18 19.56 8.78
CA PHE A 205 -6.62 20.00 10.06
C PHE A 205 -7.77 20.52 10.93
N ALA A 206 -8.16 19.72 11.93
CA ALA A 206 -9.23 20.10 12.83
C ALA A 206 -8.68 20.68 14.13
N GLU A 207 -9.33 21.73 14.63
CA GLU A 207 -9.06 22.23 15.97
C GLU A 207 -9.46 21.20 17.02
N ASN A 208 -8.72 21.12 18.11
CA ASN A 208 -9.04 20.26 19.24
C ASN A 208 -10.12 20.90 20.13
N THR A 209 -11.34 21.01 19.59
CA THR A 209 -12.50 21.53 20.31
C THR A 209 -13.70 20.59 20.18
N PRO A 210 -14.59 20.54 21.17
CA PRO A 210 -15.78 19.69 21.11
C PRO A 210 -16.61 19.96 19.84
N GLY A 211 -16.94 18.90 19.10
CA GLY A 211 -17.74 18.95 17.88
C GLY A 211 -17.01 19.38 16.61
N SER A 212 -15.67 19.62 16.62
CA SER A 212 -14.95 20.04 15.40
C SER A 212 -15.00 18.98 14.31
N LEU A 213 -14.77 17.71 14.62
CA LEU A 213 -14.91 16.62 13.66
C LEU A 213 -16.35 16.47 13.16
N TYR A 214 -17.32 16.59 14.06
CA TYR A 214 -18.75 16.54 13.68
C TYR A 214 -19.12 17.63 12.65
N ARG A 215 -18.64 18.85 12.86
CA ARG A 215 -18.85 19.96 11.90
C ARG A 215 -18.26 19.64 10.53
N ILE A 216 -17.05 19.09 10.50
CA ILE A 216 -16.38 18.68 9.25
C ILE A 216 -17.21 17.60 8.54
N LEU A 217 -17.56 16.53 9.23
CA LEU A 217 -18.34 15.42 8.68
C LEU A 217 -19.74 15.88 8.23
N GLY A 218 -20.33 16.83 8.94
CA GLY A 218 -21.62 17.44 8.59
C GLY A 218 -21.59 18.14 7.22
N GLU A 219 -20.47 18.73 6.80
CA GLU A 219 -20.38 19.38 5.48
C GLU A 219 -20.42 18.35 4.32
N PHE A 220 -19.85 17.17 4.50
CA PHE A 220 -19.95 16.06 3.54
C PHE A 220 -21.38 15.47 3.54
N SER A 221 -21.92 15.19 4.72
CA SER A 221 -23.25 14.59 4.88
C SER A 221 -24.36 15.44 4.27
N LYS A 222 -24.37 16.77 4.49
CA LYS A 222 -25.35 17.70 3.89
C LYS A 222 -25.39 17.66 2.36
N ARG A 223 -24.28 17.26 1.73
CA ARG A 223 -24.13 17.18 0.26
C ARG A 223 -24.20 15.76 -0.25
N GLN A 224 -24.58 14.82 0.61
CA GLN A 224 -24.71 13.39 0.28
C GLN A 224 -23.41 12.77 -0.27
N ILE A 225 -22.25 13.28 0.16
CA ILE A 225 -20.94 12.73 -0.20
C ILE A 225 -20.62 11.59 0.75
N ASN A 226 -20.39 10.40 0.21
CA ASN A 226 -19.98 9.24 0.97
C ASN A 226 -18.48 9.34 1.36
N LEU A 227 -18.18 9.02 2.62
CA LEU A 227 -16.83 8.86 3.11
C LEU A 227 -16.46 7.37 3.05
N CYS A 228 -15.47 7.04 2.20
CA CYS A 228 -14.96 5.67 2.09
C CYS A 228 -14.01 5.33 3.23
N ARG A 229 -13.36 6.34 3.82
CA ARG A 229 -12.34 6.17 4.85
C ARG A 229 -12.18 7.43 5.69
N ILE A 230 -11.91 7.24 6.97
CA ILE A 230 -11.48 8.28 7.88
C ILE A 230 -10.42 7.73 8.84
N GLU A 231 -9.33 8.46 8.99
CA GLU A 231 -8.23 8.11 9.89
C GLU A 231 -7.73 9.34 10.63
N SER A 232 -7.62 9.25 11.93
CA SER A 232 -7.05 10.31 12.77
C SER A 232 -5.58 10.07 13.08
N ARG A 233 -4.75 11.10 12.91
CA ARG A 233 -3.32 11.05 13.23
C ARG A 233 -2.92 12.28 14.03
N PRO A 234 -1.98 12.15 15.01
CA PRO A 234 -1.38 13.31 15.64
C PRO A 234 -0.76 14.25 14.60
N SER A 235 -0.97 15.55 14.72
CA SER A 235 -0.43 16.55 13.77
C SER A 235 1.11 16.62 13.78
N LYS A 236 1.74 16.10 14.82
CA LYS A 236 3.18 16.23 15.14
C LYS A 236 3.66 17.68 15.30
N ARG A 237 2.76 18.66 15.27
CA ARG A 237 3.05 20.08 15.51
C ARG A 237 2.88 20.42 16.98
N LYS A 238 1.82 19.92 17.60
CA LYS A 238 1.50 20.16 19.00
C LYS A 238 0.77 18.96 19.59
N LEU A 239 1.05 18.63 20.83
CA LEU A 239 0.36 17.55 21.54
C LEU A 239 -1.15 17.88 21.66
N GLY A 240 -1.99 16.92 21.31
CA GLY A 240 -3.44 17.07 21.32
C GLY A 240 -4.04 17.66 20.04
N GLU A 241 -3.23 18.04 19.04
CA GLU A 241 -3.73 18.39 17.71
C GLU A 241 -3.76 17.15 16.81
N TYR A 242 -4.86 16.99 16.08
CA TYR A 242 -5.07 15.87 15.18
C TYR A 242 -5.32 16.36 13.75
N VAL A 243 -4.87 15.55 12.80
CA VAL A 243 -5.22 15.68 11.39
C VAL A 243 -6.05 14.48 10.98
N PHE A 244 -6.99 14.67 10.08
CA PHE A 244 -7.86 13.63 9.58
C PHE A 244 -7.57 13.37 8.10
N PHE A 245 -7.14 12.16 7.81
CA PHE A 245 -7.08 11.66 6.43
C PHE A 245 -8.46 11.13 6.09
N ILE A 246 -9.06 11.68 5.03
CA ILE A 246 -10.42 11.36 4.61
C ILE A 246 -10.39 11.04 3.12
N ASP A 247 -10.93 9.87 2.77
CA ASP A 247 -11.21 9.52 1.38
C ASP A 247 -12.72 9.63 1.15
N VAL A 248 -13.12 10.34 0.11
CA VAL A 248 -14.52 10.55 -0.27
C VAL A 248 -14.76 10.11 -1.71
N ASP A 249 -15.99 9.70 -2.00
CA ASP A 249 -16.44 9.42 -3.35
C ASP A 249 -16.61 10.72 -4.14
N GLY A 250 -16.10 10.73 -5.36
CA GLY A 250 -16.20 11.83 -6.30
C GLY A 250 -14.87 12.48 -6.67
N TYR A 251 -14.89 13.12 -7.83
CA TYR A 251 -13.72 13.84 -8.36
C TYR A 251 -13.61 15.24 -7.74
N VAL A 252 -12.39 15.68 -7.46
CA VAL A 252 -12.12 16.94 -6.73
C VAL A 252 -12.79 18.16 -7.34
N PHE A 253 -12.90 18.26 -8.66
CA PHE A 253 -13.55 19.38 -9.36
C PHE A 253 -15.05 19.17 -9.59
N ALA A 254 -15.64 18.07 -9.13
CA ALA A 254 -17.08 17.91 -9.15
C ALA A 254 -17.77 18.92 -8.19
N PRO A 255 -18.92 19.52 -8.59
CA PRO A 255 -19.55 20.58 -7.79
C PRO A 255 -19.77 20.22 -6.32
N PRO A 256 -20.26 19.02 -5.92
CA PRO A 256 -20.46 18.69 -4.51
C PRO A 256 -19.17 18.75 -3.69
N ILE A 257 -18.04 18.27 -4.26
CA ILE A 257 -16.75 18.27 -3.56
C ILE A 257 -16.21 19.69 -3.45
N GLN A 258 -16.31 20.50 -4.53
CA GLN A 258 -15.94 21.91 -4.50
C GLN A 258 -16.71 22.70 -3.44
N ASP A 259 -18.00 22.45 -3.31
CA ASP A 259 -18.87 23.08 -2.30
C ASP A 259 -18.45 22.75 -0.87
N VAL A 260 -18.02 21.50 -0.61
CA VAL A 260 -17.44 21.11 0.69
C VAL A 260 -16.15 21.86 0.95
N LEU A 261 -15.20 21.82 -0.01
CA LEU A 261 -13.90 22.48 0.14
C LEU A 261 -14.07 23.98 0.38
N TRP A 262 -15.01 24.61 -0.31
CA TRP A 262 -15.34 26.03 -0.09
C TRP A 262 -15.95 26.28 1.30
N ALA A 263 -16.88 25.43 1.76
CA ALA A 263 -17.48 25.52 3.09
C ALA A 263 -16.44 25.36 4.21
N LEU A 264 -15.53 24.40 4.09
CA LEU A 264 -14.44 24.20 5.04
C LEU A 264 -13.48 25.40 5.05
N LYS A 265 -13.12 25.92 3.89
CA LYS A 265 -12.30 27.12 3.76
C LYS A 265 -12.97 28.35 4.42
N LYS A 266 -14.27 28.55 4.21
CA LYS A 266 -15.04 29.61 4.84
C LYS A 266 -15.10 29.48 6.37
N ALA A 267 -15.08 28.25 6.88
CA ALA A 267 -15.01 27.96 8.31
C ALA A 267 -13.58 28.03 8.88
N ASN A 268 -12.58 28.49 8.11
CA ASN A 268 -11.16 28.52 8.46
C ASN A 268 -10.58 27.14 8.84
N ILE A 269 -11.10 26.07 8.25
CA ILE A 269 -10.60 24.70 8.44
C ILE A 269 -9.60 24.42 7.29
N PRO A 270 -8.30 24.30 7.57
CA PRO A 270 -7.32 24.01 6.54
C PRO A 270 -7.50 22.62 5.97
N VAL A 271 -7.46 22.53 4.65
CA VAL A 271 -7.56 21.26 3.91
C VAL A 271 -6.39 21.19 2.92
N LYS A 272 -5.70 20.06 2.90
CA LYS A 272 -4.73 19.71 1.87
C LYS A 272 -5.31 18.62 0.98
N LEU A 273 -5.32 18.86 -0.32
CA LEU A 273 -5.64 17.84 -1.31
C LEU A 273 -4.45 16.86 -1.40
N LEU A 274 -4.69 15.56 -1.17
CA LEU A 274 -3.70 14.51 -1.33
C LEU A 274 -3.78 13.84 -2.71
N GLY A 275 -4.92 13.95 -3.39
CA GLY A 275 -5.13 13.41 -4.73
C GLY A 275 -6.60 13.26 -5.08
N SER A 276 -6.87 13.11 -6.37
CA SER A 276 -8.18 12.72 -6.90
C SER A 276 -7.92 11.80 -8.09
N TYR A 277 -8.46 10.59 -8.05
CA TYR A 277 -8.03 9.49 -8.91
C TYR A 277 -9.13 8.44 -9.06
N PRO A 278 -9.08 7.60 -10.14
CA PRO A 278 -10.00 6.49 -10.30
C PRO A 278 -9.93 5.52 -9.14
N LYS A 279 -11.07 5.03 -8.66
CA LYS A 279 -11.12 3.93 -7.70
C LYS A 279 -10.49 2.67 -8.31
N ALA A 280 -9.79 1.90 -7.48
CA ALA A 280 -9.34 0.57 -7.89
C ALA A 280 -10.54 -0.27 -8.34
N LEU A 281 -10.35 -1.03 -9.41
CA LEU A 281 -11.35 -1.98 -9.88
C LEU A 281 -11.67 -2.97 -8.75
N SER A 282 -12.94 -3.23 -8.49
CA SER A 282 -13.35 -4.29 -7.57
C SER A 282 -12.99 -5.66 -8.17
N ASP A 283 -12.77 -6.67 -7.30
CA ASP A 283 -12.41 -8.03 -7.73
C ASP A 283 -13.37 -8.60 -8.80
N ASN A 284 -14.65 -8.22 -8.78
CA ASN A 284 -15.64 -8.60 -9.80
C ASN A 284 -15.36 -7.97 -11.18
N GLN A 285 -14.72 -6.81 -11.25
CA GLN A 285 -14.40 -6.12 -12.50
C GLN A 285 -13.06 -6.59 -13.11
N ILE A 286 -12.21 -7.22 -12.31
CA ILE A 286 -10.94 -7.81 -12.78
C ILE A 286 -11.23 -9.13 -13.52
N GLN A 287 -12.23 -9.90 -13.06
CA GLN A 287 -12.61 -11.17 -13.67
C GLN A 287 -13.35 -11.02 -15.02
N GLU A 288 -13.97 -9.87 -15.31
CA GLU A 288 -14.66 -9.62 -16.58
C GLU A 288 -13.73 -9.13 -17.71
N LYS A 289 -12.48 -8.76 -17.40
CA LYS A 289 -11.51 -8.24 -18.39
C LYS A 289 -10.35 -9.20 -18.71
N GLY A 290 -10.29 -10.36 -18.11
CA GLY A 290 -9.31 -11.43 -18.36
C GLY A 290 -9.96 -12.64 -19.02
#